data_85c5e104785cd6d1f0bf47ebc4b2ed5a
#
_entry.id   85c5e104785cd6d1f0bf47ebc4b2ed5a
#
_cell.length_a   1.000
_cell.length_b   1.000
_cell.length_c   1.000
_cell.angle_alpha   90.00
_cell.angle_beta   90.00
_cell.angle_gamma   90.00
#
_symmetry.space_group_name_H-M   'P 1'
#
loop_
_entity.id
_entity.type
_entity.pdbx_description
1 polymer ?
#
loop_
_entity_poly.entity_id
_entity_poly.type
_entity_poly.pdbx_seq_one_letter_code
_entity_poly.pdbx_strand_id
1 'polypeptide(L)'
;AMDSGVAAKPIENMWHYRQELKNRLDPTAGSLQRIFAKLKDNPRTVVFAEGEEEQTIRAAIDYTHAGYGKAILIGREDRVRNKMKAMGVSLDGELVTIANAALSHDNDRYTQFIYRRQQRRGALYRDCQRMVNQNRNAFAAAMLANGDADAMVTGLTRAFAVCLDDIRRAVSPVPGQTTFGLSVMVRRNRT
;
A
#
# COMPACT_ATOMS: atom_id res chain seq x y z
N ALA A 1 29.84 23.73 22.40
CA ALA A 1 30.70 23.59 21.20
C ALA A 1 30.88 24.92 20.49
N MET A 2 29.91 25.81 20.47
CA MET A 2 30.03 27.16 19.91
C MET A 2 30.90 28.07 20.80
N ASP A 3 30.71 28.00 22.10
CA ASP A 3 31.48 28.81 23.09
C ASP A 3 32.95 28.38 23.19
N SER A 4 33.30 27.18 22.73
CA SER A 4 34.67 26.65 22.67
C SER A 4 35.41 26.99 21.39
N GLY A 5 34.80 27.70 20.42
CA GLY A 5 35.39 28.05 19.13
C GLY A 5 35.66 26.87 18.16
N VAL A 6 35.23 25.66 18.53
CA VAL A 6 35.46 24.46 17.74
C VAL A 6 34.44 24.31 16.58
N ALA A 7 33.26 24.94 16.68
CA ALA A 7 32.23 24.92 15.65
C ALA A 7 32.21 26.26 14.90
N ALA A 8 32.56 26.26 13.63
CA ALA A 8 32.61 27.47 12.79
C ALA A 8 31.21 27.91 12.27
N LYS A 9 30.22 27.02 12.24
CA LYS A 9 28.86 27.33 11.80
C LYS A 9 27.82 26.64 12.68
N PRO A 10 26.72 27.33 13.04
CA PRO A 10 25.60 26.72 13.73
C PRO A 10 24.89 25.71 12.79
N ILE A 11 24.33 24.65 13.36
CA ILE A 11 23.49 23.73 12.63
C ILE A 11 22.11 24.38 12.51
N GLU A 12 21.77 24.87 11.31
CA GLU A 12 20.50 25.58 11.06
C GLU A 12 19.29 24.70 11.27
N ASN A 13 19.39 23.41 10.94
CA ASN A 13 18.31 22.43 11.09
C ASN A 13 18.82 21.15 11.73
N MET A 14 18.62 21.02 13.04
CA MET A 14 19.05 19.87 13.83
C MET A 14 18.35 18.57 13.39
N TRP A 15 17.10 18.63 12.92
CA TRP A 15 16.37 17.47 12.41
C TRP A 15 17.00 16.95 11.11
N HIS A 16 17.30 17.85 10.16
CA HIS A 16 17.97 17.51 8.91
C HIS A 16 19.35 16.91 9.16
N TYR A 17 20.12 17.50 10.05
CA TYR A 17 21.43 16.99 10.45
C TYR A 17 21.38 15.59 11.06
N ARG A 18 20.40 15.33 11.93
CA ARG A 18 20.17 13.98 12.48
C ARG A 18 19.80 12.96 11.40
N GLN A 19 19.02 13.36 10.41
CA GLN A 19 18.69 12.49 9.28
C GLN A 19 19.92 12.19 8.42
N GLU A 20 20.75 13.18 8.14
CA GLU A 20 22.01 12.95 7.43
C GLU A 20 22.96 12.02 8.19
N LEU A 21 23.09 12.17 9.51
CA LEU A 21 23.87 11.23 10.32
C LEU A 21 23.31 9.81 10.28
N LYS A 22 22.00 9.65 10.40
CA LYS A 22 21.34 8.34 10.24
C LYS A 22 21.61 7.73 8.87
N ASN A 23 21.55 8.54 7.81
CA ASN A 23 21.82 8.10 6.45
C ASN A 23 23.27 7.66 6.23
N ARG A 24 24.23 8.30 6.91
CA ARG A 24 25.65 7.88 6.90
C ARG A 24 25.86 6.56 7.63
N LEU A 25 25.10 6.31 8.69
CA LEU A 25 25.11 5.06 9.45
C LEU A 25 24.38 3.92 8.71
N ASP A 26 23.44 4.26 7.83
CA ASP A 26 22.70 3.31 7.01
C ASP A 26 22.80 3.69 5.52
N PRO A 27 23.79 3.15 4.78
CA PRO A 27 23.96 3.42 3.35
C PRO A 27 22.74 3.07 2.51
N THR A 28 21.85 2.22 3.03
CA THR A 28 20.63 1.82 2.35
C THR A 28 19.57 2.92 2.39
N ALA A 29 19.56 3.71 3.45
CA ALA A 29 18.65 4.86 3.59
C ALA A 29 18.88 5.91 2.47
N GLY A 30 20.12 6.12 2.04
CA GLY A 30 20.44 7.08 0.97
C GLY A 30 19.78 6.75 -0.37
N SER A 31 19.70 5.47 -0.74
CA SER A 31 19.05 5.02 -1.98
C SER A 31 17.52 5.16 -1.92
N LEU A 32 16.93 4.87 -0.77
CA LEU A 32 15.49 4.97 -0.55
C LEU A 32 15.01 6.40 -0.29
N GLN A 33 15.88 7.27 0.21
CA GLN A 33 15.54 8.65 0.58
C GLN A 33 14.99 9.47 -0.59
N ARG A 34 15.54 9.27 -1.80
CA ARG A 34 15.03 9.93 -3.03
C ARG A 34 13.62 9.45 -3.37
N ILE A 35 13.32 8.17 -3.13
CA ILE A 35 12.01 7.60 -3.35
C ILE A 35 11.02 8.17 -2.33
N PHE A 36 11.41 8.20 -1.06
CA PHE A 36 10.59 8.75 0.02
C PHE A 36 10.30 10.24 -0.14
N ALA A 37 11.29 11.03 -0.60
CA ALA A 37 11.07 12.44 -0.92
C ALA A 37 10.02 12.60 -2.02
N LYS A 38 10.17 11.87 -3.13
CA LYS A 38 9.19 11.89 -4.23
C LYS A 38 7.77 11.47 -3.81
N LEU A 39 7.65 10.51 -2.89
CA LEU A 39 6.36 10.09 -2.35
C LEU A 39 5.72 11.19 -1.50
N LYS A 40 6.49 11.92 -0.71
CA LYS A 40 5.99 13.06 0.08
C LYS A 40 5.53 14.23 -0.79
N ASP A 41 6.23 14.47 -1.89
CA ASP A 41 5.86 15.53 -2.85
C ASP A 41 4.61 15.15 -3.67
N ASN A 42 4.31 13.86 -3.79
CA ASN A 42 3.17 13.34 -4.55
C ASN A 42 2.52 12.16 -3.81
N PRO A 43 1.77 12.43 -2.72
CA PRO A 43 1.15 11.42 -1.90
C PRO A 43 0.20 10.53 -2.70
N ARG A 44 0.20 9.23 -2.42
CA ARG A 44 -0.58 8.22 -3.16
C ARG A 44 -1.56 7.50 -2.25
N THR A 45 -2.66 7.06 -2.83
CA THR A 45 -3.62 6.20 -2.14
C THR A 45 -3.26 4.74 -2.38
N VAL A 46 -2.95 4.01 -1.31
CA VAL A 46 -2.57 2.59 -1.37
C VAL A 46 -3.66 1.73 -0.75
N VAL A 47 -4.12 0.72 -1.50
CA VAL A 47 -5.06 -0.26 -0.99
C VAL A 47 -4.32 -1.51 -0.50
N PHE A 48 -4.62 -1.92 0.72
CA PHE A 48 -4.08 -3.11 1.37
C PHE A 48 -5.15 -4.20 1.40
N ALA A 49 -4.99 -5.22 0.57
CA ALA A 49 -6.00 -6.26 0.39
C ALA A 49 -6.21 -7.15 1.63
N GLU A 50 -5.22 -7.24 2.50
CA GLU A 50 -5.24 -8.08 3.70
C GLU A 50 -5.35 -7.24 4.98
N GLY A 51 -6.31 -6.30 4.98
CA GLY A 51 -6.48 -5.30 6.05
C GLY A 51 -6.90 -5.85 7.41
N GLU A 52 -7.25 -7.13 7.53
CA GLU A 52 -7.52 -7.79 8.81
C GLU A 52 -6.23 -8.31 9.48
N GLU A 53 -5.06 -8.27 8.80
CA GLU A 53 -3.80 -8.76 9.33
C GLU A 53 -3.04 -7.66 10.07
N GLU A 54 -2.46 -8.02 11.23
CA GLU A 54 -1.74 -7.06 12.10
C GLU A 54 -0.59 -6.36 11.38
N GLN A 55 0.21 -7.14 10.62
CA GLN A 55 1.35 -6.59 9.89
C GLN A 55 0.91 -5.58 8.82
N THR A 56 -0.22 -5.87 8.16
CA THR A 56 -0.80 -4.98 7.15
C THR A 56 -1.33 -3.70 7.78
N ILE A 57 -2.00 -3.80 8.93
CA ILE A 57 -2.49 -2.64 9.68
C ILE A 57 -1.31 -1.74 10.10
N ARG A 58 -0.24 -2.32 10.65
CA ARG A 58 0.99 -1.58 11.01
C ARG A 58 1.59 -0.88 9.80
N ALA A 59 1.74 -1.60 8.69
CA ALA A 59 2.30 -1.04 7.46
C ALA A 59 1.47 0.12 6.91
N ALA A 60 0.13 0.02 6.96
CA ALA A 60 -0.77 1.09 6.53
C ALA A 60 -0.64 2.35 7.41
N ILE A 61 -0.55 2.16 8.74
CA ILE A 61 -0.36 3.25 9.69
C ILE A 61 1.01 3.91 9.50
N ASP A 62 2.08 3.12 9.41
CA ASP A 62 3.43 3.63 9.18
C ASP A 62 3.52 4.40 7.85
N TYR A 63 2.83 3.90 6.80
CA TYR A 63 2.74 4.56 5.50
C TYR A 63 2.12 5.96 5.61
N THR A 64 1.00 6.07 6.32
CA THR A 64 0.28 7.35 6.47
C THR A 64 1.00 8.30 7.41
N HIS A 65 1.56 7.83 8.53
CA HIS A 65 2.36 8.63 9.46
C HIS A 65 3.65 9.16 8.83
N ALA A 66 4.22 8.42 7.88
CA ALA A 66 5.37 8.89 7.11
C ALA A 66 5.02 9.99 6.10
N GLY A 67 3.73 10.29 5.90
CA GLY A 67 3.25 11.31 4.99
C GLY A 67 3.31 10.88 3.51
N TYR A 68 3.24 9.59 3.22
CA TYR A 68 3.31 9.07 1.85
C TYR A 68 1.93 9.05 1.15
N GLY A 69 0.85 9.22 1.90
CA GLY A 69 -0.50 9.32 1.36
C GLY A 69 -1.56 8.64 2.22
N LYS A 70 -2.63 8.20 1.58
CA LYS A 70 -3.77 7.55 2.23
C LYS A 70 -3.68 6.04 2.11
N ALA A 71 -4.22 5.34 3.10
CA ALA A 71 -4.30 3.88 3.12
C ALA A 71 -5.76 3.40 3.17
N ILE A 72 -6.10 2.40 2.38
CA ILE A 72 -7.39 1.72 2.40
C ILE A 72 -7.17 0.28 2.83
N LEU A 73 -7.72 -0.11 3.97
CA LEU A 73 -7.66 -1.48 4.50
C LEU A 73 -8.90 -2.26 4.05
N ILE A 74 -8.72 -3.33 3.27
CA ILE A 74 -9.84 -4.18 2.90
C ILE A 74 -10.05 -5.23 3.97
N GLY A 75 -11.24 -5.21 4.58
CA GLY A 75 -11.61 -6.14 5.63
C GLY A 75 -12.94 -5.80 6.27
N ARG A 76 -13.39 -6.65 7.18
CA ARG A 76 -14.58 -6.36 7.98
C ARG A 76 -14.23 -5.33 9.04
N GLU A 77 -15.01 -4.26 9.08
CA GLU A 77 -14.73 -3.11 9.93
C GLU A 77 -14.59 -3.47 11.41
N ASP A 78 -15.49 -4.32 11.90
CA ASP A 78 -15.46 -4.83 13.27
C ASP A 78 -14.14 -5.56 13.60
N ARG A 79 -13.67 -6.40 12.68
CA ARG A 79 -12.42 -7.16 12.87
C ARG A 79 -11.19 -6.27 12.84
N VAL A 80 -11.13 -5.37 11.85
CA VAL A 80 -10.00 -4.44 11.74
C VAL A 80 -9.94 -3.55 12.99
N ARG A 81 -11.06 -2.96 13.41
CA ARG A 81 -11.12 -2.11 14.60
C ARG A 81 -10.76 -2.85 15.88
N ASN A 82 -11.26 -4.09 16.07
CA ASN A 82 -10.92 -4.90 17.23
C ASN A 82 -9.41 -5.23 17.26
N LYS A 83 -8.83 -5.55 16.10
CA LYS A 83 -7.39 -5.82 16.00
C LYS A 83 -6.56 -4.59 16.33
N MET A 84 -6.93 -3.42 15.79
CA MET A 84 -6.27 -2.15 16.11
C MET A 84 -6.35 -1.80 17.58
N LYS A 85 -7.51 -2.00 18.19
CA LYS A 85 -7.70 -1.79 19.63
C LYS A 85 -6.80 -2.72 20.46
N ALA A 86 -6.68 -3.99 20.06
CA ALA A 86 -5.78 -4.95 20.71
C ALA A 86 -4.30 -4.55 20.56
N MET A 87 -3.95 -3.88 19.47
CA MET A 87 -2.60 -3.36 19.21
C MET A 87 -2.33 -2.01 19.91
N GLY A 88 -3.33 -1.40 20.54
CA GLY A 88 -3.21 -0.06 21.16
C GLY A 88 -3.07 1.08 20.14
N VAL A 89 -3.55 0.90 18.91
CA VAL A 89 -3.43 1.88 17.82
C VAL A 89 -4.81 2.46 17.48
N SER A 90 -4.87 3.76 17.27
CA SER A 90 -6.08 4.46 16.79
C SER A 90 -6.01 4.75 15.30
N LEU A 91 -7.16 4.73 14.64
CA LEU A 91 -7.29 5.20 13.26
C LEU A 91 -7.26 6.74 13.23
N ASP A 92 -6.42 7.27 12.36
CA ASP A 92 -6.68 8.58 11.79
C ASP A 92 -7.69 8.39 10.65
N GLY A 93 -8.96 8.69 10.93
CA GLY A 93 -10.06 8.40 10.00
C GLY A 93 -10.01 9.17 8.68
N GLU A 94 -9.15 10.18 8.57
CA GLU A 94 -8.93 10.93 7.32
C GLU A 94 -7.86 10.26 6.44
N LEU A 95 -6.88 9.61 7.04
CA LEU A 95 -5.75 9.02 6.33
C LEU A 95 -5.87 7.51 6.12
N VAL A 96 -6.53 6.81 7.06
CA VAL A 96 -6.74 5.35 6.97
C VAL A 96 -8.23 5.05 6.96
N THR A 97 -8.71 4.48 5.86
CA THR A 97 -10.12 4.06 5.70
C THR A 97 -10.23 2.55 5.64
N ILE A 98 -11.38 2.03 6.07
CA ILE A 98 -11.68 0.59 5.98
C ILE A 98 -12.75 0.38 4.91
N ALA A 99 -12.49 -0.52 3.96
CA ALA A 99 -13.42 -0.91 2.92
C ALA A 99 -13.84 -2.38 3.11
N ASN A 100 -15.13 -2.60 3.33
CA ASN A 100 -15.68 -3.94 3.39
C ASN A 100 -16.16 -4.36 1.99
N ALA A 101 -15.46 -5.32 1.38
CA ALA A 101 -15.78 -5.81 0.05
C ALA A 101 -17.22 -6.33 -0.10
N ALA A 102 -17.80 -6.91 0.96
CA ALA A 102 -19.17 -7.44 0.92
C ALA A 102 -20.26 -6.35 1.02
N LEU A 103 -19.92 -5.18 1.57
CA LEU A 103 -20.88 -4.11 1.90
C LEU A 103 -20.61 -2.80 1.14
N SER A 104 -19.65 -2.79 0.25
CA SER A 104 -19.28 -1.59 -0.49
C SER A 104 -20.40 -1.19 -1.47
N HIS A 105 -20.69 0.10 -1.52
CA HIS A 105 -21.63 0.67 -2.50
C HIS A 105 -21.09 0.60 -3.95
N ASP A 106 -19.77 0.42 -4.11
CA ASP A 106 -19.13 0.29 -5.41
C ASP A 106 -19.14 -1.13 -6.00
N ASN A 107 -19.74 -2.10 -5.30
CA ASN A 107 -19.73 -3.50 -5.72
C ASN A 107 -20.31 -3.70 -7.11
N ASP A 108 -21.40 -3.02 -7.45
CA ASP A 108 -22.00 -3.14 -8.78
C ASP A 108 -21.10 -2.57 -9.87
N ARG A 109 -20.43 -1.43 -9.61
CA ARG A 109 -19.46 -0.82 -10.53
C ARG A 109 -18.27 -1.75 -10.78
N TYR A 110 -17.69 -2.32 -9.73
CA TYR A 110 -16.58 -3.26 -9.84
C TYR A 110 -16.99 -4.59 -10.47
N THR A 111 -18.19 -5.08 -10.16
CA THR A 111 -18.74 -6.28 -10.77
C THR A 111 -18.93 -6.10 -12.27
N GLN A 112 -19.55 -5.01 -12.71
CA GLN A 112 -19.71 -4.69 -14.14
C GLN A 112 -18.34 -4.56 -14.83
N PHE A 113 -17.37 -3.90 -14.18
CA PHE A 113 -16.03 -3.75 -14.73
C PHE A 113 -15.37 -5.11 -14.96
N ILE A 114 -15.35 -5.99 -13.96
CA ILE A 114 -14.77 -7.33 -14.07
C ILE A 114 -15.56 -8.17 -15.10
N TYR A 115 -16.90 -8.11 -15.09
CA TYR A 115 -17.73 -8.85 -16.02
C TYR A 115 -17.42 -8.47 -17.48
N ARG A 116 -17.35 -7.18 -17.83
CA ARG A 116 -17.02 -6.72 -19.18
C ARG A 116 -15.68 -7.28 -19.67
N ARG A 117 -14.73 -7.51 -18.77
CA ARG A 117 -13.42 -8.07 -19.10
C ARG A 117 -13.41 -9.58 -19.22
N GLN A 118 -14.25 -10.27 -18.45
CA GLN A 118 -14.22 -11.73 -18.33
C GLN A 118 -15.34 -12.43 -19.10
N GLN A 119 -16.41 -11.73 -19.52
CA GLN A 119 -17.55 -12.33 -20.20
C GLN A 119 -17.17 -13.15 -21.46
N ARG A 120 -16.20 -12.67 -22.24
CA ARG A 120 -15.72 -13.39 -23.43
C ARG A 120 -14.92 -14.65 -23.09
N ARG A 121 -14.56 -14.83 -21.82
CA ARG A 121 -13.90 -16.02 -21.28
C ARG A 121 -14.89 -16.95 -20.57
N GLY A 122 -16.19 -16.69 -20.73
CA GLY A 122 -17.26 -17.52 -20.17
C GLY A 122 -17.66 -17.20 -18.74
N ALA A 123 -17.16 -16.10 -18.14
CA ALA A 123 -17.59 -15.71 -16.79
C ALA A 123 -19.04 -15.23 -16.79
N LEU A 124 -19.83 -15.69 -15.82
CA LEU A 124 -21.19 -15.20 -15.60
C LEU A 124 -21.16 -13.96 -14.68
N TYR A 125 -22.13 -13.08 -14.83
CA TYR A 125 -22.25 -11.88 -13.99
C TYR A 125 -22.25 -12.20 -12.50
N ARG A 126 -23.04 -13.21 -12.08
CA ARG A 126 -23.12 -13.69 -10.70
C ARG A 126 -21.78 -14.17 -10.14
N ASP A 127 -20.91 -14.73 -10.99
CA ASP A 127 -19.60 -15.23 -10.56
C ASP A 127 -18.64 -14.05 -10.35
N CYS A 128 -18.73 -13.03 -11.21
CA CYS A 128 -18.02 -11.78 -11.03
C CYS A 128 -18.46 -11.04 -9.77
N GLN A 129 -19.78 -11.01 -9.49
CA GLN A 129 -20.34 -10.41 -8.28
C GLN A 129 -19.85 -11.15 -7.03
N ARG A 130 -19.87 -12.48 -7.03
CA ARG A 130 -19.32 -13.27 -5.92
C ARG A 130 -17.85 -13.01 -5.72
N MET A 131 -17.09 -12.90 -6.81
CA MET A 131 -15.67 -12.59 -6.78
C MET A 131 -15.40 -11.24 -6.13
N VAL A 132 -16.08 -10.18 -6.53
CA VAL A 132 -15.96 -8.84 -5.94
C VAL A 132 -16.29 -8.86 -4.46
N ASN A 133 -17.38 -9.52 -4.06
CA ASN A 133 -17.85 -9.52 -2.68
C ASN A 133 -17.02 -10.39 -1.72
N GLN A 134 -16.36 -11.43 -2.22
CA GLN A 134 -15.70 -12.44 -1.38
C GLN A 134 -14.18 -12.51 -1.54
N ASN A 135 -13.63 -12.00 -2.64
CA ASN A 135 -12.20 -12.03 -2.89
C ASN A 135 -11.61 -10.63 -2.75
N ARG A 136 -10.95 -10.39 -1.62
CA ARG A 136 -10.30 -9.11 -1.30
C ARG A 136 -9.26 -8.67 -2.34
N ASN A 137 -8.55 -9.62 -2.97
CA ASN A 137 -7.60 -9.27 -4.03
C ASN A 137 -8.30 -8.78 -5.30
N ALA A 138 -9.39 -9.45 -5.71
CA ALA A 138 -10.18 -9.03 -6.86
C ALA A 138 -10.86 -7.68 -6.62
N PHE A 139 -11.36 -7.44 -5.40
CA PHE A 139 -11.92 -6.16 -4.99
C PHE A 139 -10.88 -5.04 -5.03
N ALA A 140 -9.71 -5.25 -4.40
CA ALA A 140 -8.59 -4.29 -4.41
C ALA A 140 -8.10 -4.00 -5.83
N ALA A 141 -7.97 -5.04 -6.65
CA ALA A 141 -7.54 -4.88 -8.04
C ALA A 141 -8.59 -4.12 -8.88
N ALA A 142 -9.89 -4.30 -8.59
CA ALA A 142 -10.95 -3.52 -9.23
C ALA A 142 -10.91 -2.05 -8.79
N MET A 143 -10.67 -1.75 -7.51
CA MET A 143 -10.43 -0.37 -7.04
C MET A 143 -9.28 0.28 -7.81
N LEU A 144 -8.13 -0.41 -7.88
CA LEU A 144 -6.96 0.07 -8.62
C LEU A 144 -7.29 0.35 -10.09
N ALA A 145 -7.96 -0.58 -10.75
CA ALA A 145 -8.28 -0.47 -12.18
C ALA A 145 -9.33 0.62 -12.49
N ASN A 146 -10.16 1.01 -11.51
CA ASN A 146 -11.13 2.09 -11.63
C ASN A 146 -10.59 3.46 -11.15
N GLY A 147 -9.34 3.53 -10.66
CA GLY A 147 -8.70 4.77 -10.23
C GLY A 147 -9.05 5.21 -8.81
N ASP A 148 -9.67 4.33 -7.99
CA ASP A 148 -9.99 4.61 -6.59
C ASP A 148 -8.77 4.42 -5.66
N ALA A 149 -7.70 3.81 -6.18
CA ALA A 149 -6.39 3.70 -5.55
C ALA A 149 -5.28 3.77 -6.60
N ASP A 150 -4.09 4.20 -6.19
CA ASP A 150 -2.91 4.33 -7.06
C ASP A 150 -2.04 3.06 -7.05
N ALA A 151 -2.05 2.34 -5.94
CA ALA A 151 -1.27 1.11 -5.77
C ALA A 151 -2.00 0.11 -4.87
N MET A 152 -1.61 -1.15 -4.98
CA MET A 152 -2.17 -2.26 -4.21
C MET A 152 -1.06 -3.07 -3.55
N VAL A 153 -1.25 -3.45 -2.29
CA VAL A 153 -0.38 -4.35 -1.52
C VAL A 153 -1.16 -5.60 -1.14
N THR A 154 -0.58 -6.76 -1.44
CA THR A 154 -1.14 -8.09 -1.12
C THR A 154 -0.03 -9.15 -1.05
N GLY A 155 -0.36 -10.37 -0.61
CA GLY A 155 0.54 -11.53 -0.64
C GLY A 155 1.11 -11.91 0.71
N LEU A 156 0.55 -11.41 1.81
CA LEU A 156 0.96 -11.80 3.16
C LEU A 156 0.47 -13.21 3.53
N THR A 157 -0.79 -13.53 3.19
CA THR A 157 -1.45 -14.79 3.59
C THR A 157 -1.66 -15.76 2.44
N ARG A 158 -1.37 -15.37 1.20
CA ARG A 158 -1.56 -16.19 -0.01
C ARG A 158 -0.31 -16.26 -0.85
N ALA A 159 -0.14 -17.39 -1.56
CA ALA A 159 0.94 -17.55 -2.51
C ALA A 159 0.88 -16.53 -3.65
N PHE A 160 2.04 -16.07 -4.11
CA PHE A 160 2.18 -15.07 -5.19
C PHE A 160 1.36 -15.39 -6.44
N ALA A 161 1.41 -16.64 -6.92
CA ALA A 161 0.69 -17.06 -8.12
C ALA A 161 -0.83 -16.86 -7.99
N VAL A 162 -1.40 -17.18 -6.82
CA VAL A 162 -2.83 -16.99 -6.53
C VAL A 162 -3.20 -15.51 -6.51
N CYS A 163 -2.40 -14.68 -5.85
CA CYS A 163 -2.62 -13.23 -5.82
C CYS A 163 -2.53 -12.62 -7.22
N LEU A 164 -1.53 -13.03 -8.01
CA LEU A 164 -1.34 -12.53 -9.37
C LEU A 164 -2.51 -12.92 -10.28
N ASP A 165 -3.05 -14.13 -10.15
CA ASP A 165 -4.22 -14.59 -10.90
C ASP A 165 -5.46 -13.75 -10.57
N ASP A 166 -5.70 -13.48 -9.29
CA ASP A 166 -6.79 -12.61 -8.86
C ASP A 166 -6.66 -11.20 -9.42
N ILE A 167 -5.46 -10.62 -9.37
CA ILE A 167 -5.16 -9.28 -9.89
C ILE A 167 -5.38 -9.21 -11.41
N ARG A 168 -4.93 -10.21 -12.17
CA ARG A 168 -5.04 -10.26 -13.63
C ARG A 168 -6.49 -10.28 -14.14
N ARG A 169 -7.45 -10.60 -13.29
CA ARG A 169 -8.89 -10.52 -13.63
C ARG A 169 -9.37 -9.08 -13.79
N ALA A 170 -8.76 -8.15 -13.07
CA ALA A 170 -9.08 -6.72 -13.12
C ALA A 170 -8.03 -5.88 -13.84
N VAL A 171 -6.73 -6.16 -13.65
CA VAL A 171 -5.62 -5.38 -14.19
C VAL A 171 -4.94 -6.14 -15.32
N SER A 172 -4.66 -5.47 -16.44
CA SER A 172 -3.86 -6.00 -17.55
C SER A 172 -2.57 -5.18 -17.70
N PRO A 173 -1.49 -5.78 -18.20
CA PRO A 173 -0.34 -5.00 -18.64
C PRO A 173 -0.75 -4.04 -19.76
N VAL A 174 0.01 -2.97 -19.92
CA VAL A 174 -0.14 -2.04 -21.04
C VAL A 174 0.02 -2.84 -22.36
N PRO A 175 -0.82 -2.58 -23.38
CA PRO A 175 -0.70 -3.27 -24.66
C PRO A 175 0.72 -3.23 -25.22
N GLY A 176 1.22 -4.39 -25.62
CA GLY A 176 2.59 -4.54 -26.13
C GLY A 176 3.68 -4.63 -25.05
N GLN A 177 3.33 -4.56 -23.77
CA GLN A 177 4.29 -4.70 -22.69
C GLN A 177 4.07 -6.00 -21.88
N THR A 178 5.14 -6.45 -21.22
CA THR A 178 5.13 -7.65 -20.39
C THR A 178 5.12 -7.28 -18.91
N THR A 179 4.38 -8.03 -18.10
CA THR A 179 4.45 -7.93 -16.64
C THR A 179 5.82 -8.40 -16.17
N PHE A 180 6.51 -7.59 -15.37
CA PHE A 180 7.79 -7.96 -14.76
C PHE A 180 7.77 -7.70 -13.25
N GLY A 181 8.62 -8.41 -12.52
CA GLY A 181 8.86 -8.18 -11.10
C GLY A 181 10.16 -7.40 -10.91
N LEU A 182 10.14 -6.40 -10.03
CA LEU A 182 11.33 -5.66 -9.61
C LEU A 182 11.57 -5.92 -8.12
N SER A 183 12.74 -6.49 -7.81
CA SER A 183 13.19 -6.66 -6.42
C SER A 183 14.39 -5.74 -6.17
N VAL A 184 14.26 -4.86 -5.18
CA VAL A 184 15.36 -4.00 -4.73
C VAL A 184 15.97 -4.63 -3.50
N MET A 185 17.18 -5.20 -3.64
CA MET A 185 17.92 -5.78 -2.54
C MET A 185 18.88 -4.75 -1.97
N VAL A 186 18.72 -4.47 -0.68
CA VAL A 186 19.51 -3.47 0.02
C VAL A 186 20.30 -4.18 1.13
N ARG A 187 21.62 -4.10 1.09
CA ARG A 187 22.51 -4.73 2.09
C ARG A 187 23.34 -3.67 2.78
N ARG A 188 23.45 -3.75 4.11
CA ARG A 188 24.47 -3.00 4.85
C ARG A 188 25.84 -3.47 4.40
N ASN A 189 26.69 -2.53 3.94
CA ASN A 189 28.10 -2.82 3.75
C ASN A 189 28.66 -3.24 5.11
N ARG A 190 29.11 -4.49 5.20
CA ARG A 190 30.04 -4.88 6.26
C ARG A 190 31.40 -4.36 5.81
N THR A 191 31.85 -3.30 6.44
CA THR A 191 33.28 -3.03 6.58
C THR A 191 33.88 -4.01 7.56
#